data_026620ad285fa213289516d0280164a3
#
_entry.id   026620ad285fa213289516d0280164a3
#
_cell.length_a   1.000
_cell.length_b   1.000
_cell.length_c   1.000
_cell.angle_alpha   90.00
_cell.angle_beta   90.00
_cell.angle_gamma   90.00
#
_symmetry.space_group_name_H-M   'P 1'
#
loop_
_entity.id
_entity.type
_entity.pdbx_description
1 polymer ?
#
loop_
_entity_poly.entity_id
_entity_poly.type
_entity_poly.pdbx_seq_one_letter_code
_entity_poly.pdbx_strand_id
1 'polypeptide(L)'
;MSSAGIFTNEGSISFNDTENILFENNTSTGGSAAIGIGSIFLPDNQPSLSFSNIRGDIIFRNNKASGGSMPGMAGAITIYGSFKLVQTGDVLFENNVTDKNTAGAIYCGNNEGKRFGGQWLLSADGGNIVFRGNLVKGSSGVFARALGIFAYAPENDYTGISQPNGNLTMDFRAQAGREIVFYDGIDIESITVAMPTLHINRIPADWADYGGIPVEFGGTVRFSGALTESFLVRNDGESDGDYAERVEASRRVKLESNIIVEGGRLVLEYGMNLANESGDVWQGSSRVEQDKPVFNLAGGVLEMTSGSSISAQQVI
;
A
#
# COMPACT_ATOMS: atom_id res chain seq x y z
N MET A 1 -14.96 -8.17 17.65
CA MET A 1 -14.42 -7.11 16.79
C MET A 1 -15.58 -6.22 16.38
N SER A 2 -15.48 -4.92 16.57
CA SER A 2 -16.47 -3.97 16.07
C SER A 2 -15.86 -3.22 14.90
N SER A 3 -16.29 -3.49 13.67
CA SER A 3 -16.03 -2.64 12.51
C SER A 3 -17.25 -1.75 12.27
N ALA A 4 -17.04 -0.54 11.80
CA ALA A 4 -18.11 0.40 11.53
C ALA A 4 -18.65 0.30 10.10
N GLY A 5 -17.94 -0.37 9.21
CA GLY A 5 -18.28 -0.56 7.80
C GLY A 5 -18.59 -2.01 7.48
N ILE A 6 -18.07 -2.47 6.36
CA ILE A 6 -18.22 -3.84 5.88
C ILE A 6 -17.08 -4.70 6.43
N PHE A 7 -17.42 -5.83 7.03
CA PHE A 7 -16.43 -6.76 7.56
C PHE A 7 -16.77 -8.20 7.18
N THR A 8 -15.76 -8.96 6.75
CA THR A 8 -15.84 -10.41 6.60
C THR A 8 -14.57 -11.08 7.08
N ASN A 9 -14.70 -12.16 7.83
CA ASN A 9 -13.56 -13.00 8.24
C ASN A 9 -13.10 -13.93 7.11
N GLU A 10 -14.03 -14.30 6.24
CA GLU A 10 -13.82 -15.28 5.18
C GLU A 10 -14.51 -14.81 3.91
N GLY A 11 -13.92 -15.17 2.78
CA GLY A 11 -14.50 -14.86 1.48
C GLY A 11 -14.05 -13.52 0.90
N SER A 12 -14.66 -13.17 -0.20
CA SER A 12 -14.29 -12.01 -1.00
C SER A 12 -15.41 -10.99 -1.05
N ILE A 13 -15.04 -9.73 -1.16
CA ILE A 13 -15.97 -8.63 -1.43
C ILE A 13 -15.65 -8.07 -2.80
N SER A 14 -16.68 -7.93 -3.63
CA SER A 14 -16.56 -7.32 -4.95
C SER A 14 -17.60 -6.21 -5.11
N PHE A 15 -17.12 -5.05 -5.50
CA PHE A 15 -17.96 -3.93 -5.97
C PHE A 15 -17.84 -3.87 -7.48
N ASN A 16 -18.96 -4.05 -8.15
CA ASN A 16 -19.02 -4.14 -9.59
C ASN A 16 -20.21 -3.37 -10.16
N ASP A 17 -20.05 -2.79 -11.34
CA ASP A 17 -21.13 -2.15 -12.10
C ASP A 17 -21.96 -1.11 -11.32
N THR A 18 -21.31 -0.39 -10.44
CA THR A 18 -21.93 0.69 -9.66
C THR A 18 -21.47 2.07 -10.13
N GLU A 19 -22.15 3.13 -9.70
CA GLU A 19 -21.80 4.49 -10.13
C GLU A 19 -20.79 5.12 -9.18
N ASN A 20 -21.15 5.25 -7.90
CA ASN A 20 -20.26 5.85 -6.90
C ASN A 20 -20.18 4.96 -5.66
N ILE A 21 -19.05 5.02 -4.99
CA ILE A 21 -18.84 4.35 -3.71
C ILE A 21 -18.32 5.39 -2.71
N LEU A 22 -19.02 5.54 -1.58
CA LEU A 22 -18.64 6.45 -0.52
C LEU A 22 -18.58 5.75 0.83
N PHE A 23 -17.41 5.77 1.45
CA PHE A 23 -17.20 5.41 2.84
C PHE A 23 -16.68 6.64 3.58
N GLU A 24 -17.52 7.25 4.41
CA GLU A 24 -17.18 8.51 5.06
C GLU A 24 -17.53 8.49 6.55
N ASN A 25 -16.65 9.09 7.37
CA ASN A 25 -16.84 9.30 8.80
C ASN A 25 -17.12 8.02 9.61
N ASN A 26 -16.70 6.86 9.12
CA ASN A 26 -16.83 5.62 9.86
C ASN A 26 -15.78 5.57 10.99
N THR A 27 -16.19 5.07 12.15
CA THR A 27 -15.30 4.90 13.31
C THR A 27 -15.36 3.48 13.82
N SER A 28 -14.19 2.88 14.05
CA SER A 28 -14.07 1.52 14.61
C SER A 28 -13.13 1.52 15.81
N THR A 29 -13.45 0.71 16.81
CA THR A 29 -12.61 0.51 18.02
C THR A 29 -11.95 -0.86 18.08
N GLY A 30 -11.91 -1.62 17.01
CA GLY A 30 -11.34 -2.97 17.05
C GLY A 30 -11.03 -3.60 15.70
N GLY A 31 -11.17 -2.84 14.62
CA GLY A 31 -10.91 -3.26 13.24
C GLY A 31 -10.85 -2.06 12.32
N SER A 32 -10.86 -2.29 11.01
CA SER A 32 -10.93 -1.21 10.03
C SER A 32 -12.21 -0.40 10.16
N ALA A 33 -12.15 0.87 9.83
CA ALA A 33 -13.33 1.71 9.93
C ALA A 33 -14.28 1.57 8.74
N ALA A 34 -13.78 1.40 7.52
CA ALA A 34 -14.63 1.25 6.34
C ALA A 34 -14.76 -0.20 5.87
N ILE A 35 -13.66 -0.84 5.47
CA ILE A 35 -13.68 -2.22 4.99
C ILE A 35 -12.61 -3.04 5.70
N GLY A 36 -13.01 -4.19 6.24
CA GLY A 36 -12.10 -5.19 6.80
C GLY A 36 -12.33 -6.56 6.17
N ILE A 37 -11.29 -7.16 5.61
CA ILE A 37 -11.37 -8.45 4.93
C ILE A 37 -10.29 -9.38 5.41
N GLY A 38 -10.73 -10.59 5.73
CA GLY A 38 -9.88 -11.68 6.13
C GLY A 38 -9.66 -11.79 7.63
N SER A 39 -9.17 -12.93 8.03
CA SER A 39 -8.87 -13.25 9.41
C SER A 39 -7.43 -13.74 9.52
N ILE A 40 -6.79 -13.28 10.57
CA ILE A 40 -5.48 -13.77 10.98
C ILE A 40 -5.49 -15.28 11.32
N PHE A 41 -6.66 -15.90 11.50
CA PHE A 41 -6.79 -17.26 12.02
C PHE A 41 -7.16 -18.33 10.98
N LEU A 42 -7.40 -17.97 9.71
CA LEU A 42 -7.89 -18.90 8.70
C LEU A 42 -6.85 -19.15 7.60
N PRO A 43 -6.22 -20.35 7.57
CA PRO A 43 -5.06 -20.61 6.71
C PRO A 43 -5.37 -20.78 5.23
N ASP A 44 -6.56 -21.25 4.88
CA ASP A 44 -6.81 -21.82 3.56
C ASP A 44 -7.59 -20.90 2.60
N ASN A 45 -8.20 -19.84 3.11
CA ASN A 45 -8.93 -18.88 2.29
C ASN A 45 -8.05 -17.66 1.99
N GLN A 46 -7.83 -17.41 0.72
CA GLN A 46 -7.25 -16.14 0.27
C GLN A 46 -8.38 -15.17 -0.06
N PRO A 47 -8.80 -14.35 0.90
CA PRO A 47 -9.86 -13.38 0.66
C PRO A 47 -9.41 -12.35 -0.36
N SER A 48 -10.34 -11.75 -1.04
CA SER A 48 -10.05 -10.68 -1.98
C SER A 48 -11.01 -9.50 -1.85
N LEU A 49 -10.49 -8.31 -2.13
CA LEU A 49 -11.28 -7.11 -2.30
C LEU A 49 -11.08 -6.62 -3.73
N SER A 50 -12.18 -6.46 -4.45
CA SER A 50 -12.12 -5.93 -5.81
C SER A 50 -13.11 -4.80 -6.03
N PHE A 51 -12.64 -3.79 -6.76
CA PHE A 51 -13.45 -2.71 -7.33
C PHE A 51 -13.23 -2.74 -8.84
N SER A 52 -14.30 -2.91 -9.61
CA SER A 52 -14.22 -2.95 -11.07
C SER A 52 -15.50 -2.41 -11.70
N ASN A 53 -15.36 -1.80 -12.87
CA ASN A 53 -16.47 -1.19 -13.61
C ASN A 53 -17.27 -0.15 -12.79
N ILE A 54 -16.59 0.58 -11.90
CA ILE A 54 -17.22 1.68 -11.17
C ILE A 54 -17.20 2.90 -12.09
N ARG A 55 -18.36 3.39 -12.50
CA ARG A 55 -18.48 4.46 -13.49
C ARG A 55 -18.23 5.86 -12.93
N GLY A 56 -18.45 6.05 -11.65
CA GLY A 56 -18.21 7.28 -10.94
C GLY A 56 -17.03 7.16 -9.97
N ASP A 57 -17.06 7.93 -8.90
CA ASP A 57 -15.94 8.05 -7.97
C ASP A 57 -16.00 7.02 -6.85
N ILE A 58 -14.81 6.66 -6.34
CA ILE A 58 -14.64 5.88 -5.11
C ILE A 58 -13.99 6.79 -4.06
N ILE A 59 -14.67 7.03 -2.96
CA ILE A 59 -14.22 7.95 -1.92
C ILE A 59 -14.17 7.23 -0.56
N PHE A 60 -12.99 7.20 0.04
CA PHE A 60 -12.77 6.81 1.42
C PHE A 60 -12.28 8.05 2.19
N ARG A 61 -13.13 8.64 3.03
CA ARG A 61 -12.81 9.91 3.67
C ARG A 61 -13.13 9.93 5.15
N ASN A 62 -12.21 10.48 5.96
CA ASN A 62 -12.39 10.71 7.39
C ASN A 62 -12.71 9.42 8.19
N ASN A 63 -12.29 8.25 7.74
CA ASN A 63 -12.52 7.01 8.46
C ASN A 63 -11.46 6.84 9.55
N LYS A 64 -11.87 6.41 10.75
CA LYS A 64 -10.99 6.32 11.91
C LYS A 64 -11.03 4.94 12.55
N ALA A 65 -9.91 4.25 12.54
CA ALA A 65 -9.69 3.01 13.27
C ALA A 65 -8.88 3.25 14.55
N SER A 66 -9.35 2.77 15.70
CA SER A 66 -8.67 2.95 16.97
C SER A 66 -8.82 1.75 17.89
N GLY A 67 -7.88 1.58 18.81
CA GLY A 67 -7.94 0.51 19.82
C GLY A 67 -7.69 -0.89 19.22
N GLY A 68 -8.23 -1.90 19.90
CA GLY A 68 -8.11 -3.31 19.48
C GLY A 68 -6.74 -3.95 19.74
N SER A 69 -6.74 -5.27 19.84
CA SER A 69 -5.54 -6.09 20.04
C SER A 69 -4.90 -6.55 18.71
N MET A 70 -5.51 -6.24 17.57
CA MET A 70 -4.96 -6.64 16.27
C MET A 70 -3.70 -5.84 15.92
N PRO A 71 -2.65 -6.51 15.44
CA PRO A 71 -1.38 -5.86 15.13
C PRO A 71 -1.48 -4.89 13.95
N GLY A 72 -2.42 -5.08 13.03
CA GLY A 72 -2.55 -4.24 11.84
C GLY A 72 -3.98 -3.78 11.56
N MET A 73 -4.18 -2.49 11.41
CA MET A 73 -5.44 -1.87 11.03
C MET A 73 -5.20 -0.60 10.25
N ALA A 74 -6.05 -0.31 9.29
CA ALA A 74 -6.06 0.97 8.59
C ALA A 74 -7.33 1.77 8.88
N GLY A 75 -7.25 3.08 8.71
CA GLY A 75 -8.41 3.94 8.81
C GLY A 75 -9.49 3.57 7.81
N ALA A 76 -9.13 3.32 6.55
CA ALA A 76 -10.10 2.93 5.53
C ALA A 76 -10.16 1.41 5.33
N ILE A 77 -9.15 0.77 4.77
CA ILE A 77 -9.20 -0.62 4.35
C ILE A 77 -8.12 -1.44 5.05
N THR A 78 -8.52 -2.53 5.69
CA THR A 78 -7.59 -3.59 6.10
C THR A 78 -7.92 -4.86 5.34
N ILE A 79 -6.91 -5.46 4.71
CA ILE A 79 -7.06 -6.69 3.94
C ILE A 79 -5.95 -7.68 4.23
N TYR A 80 -6.32 -8.95 4.38
CA TYR A 80 -5.40 -10.08 4.49
C TYR A 80 -5.58 -10.98 3.27
N GLY A 81 -5.26 -10.44 2.09
CA GLY A 81 -5.48 -11.13 0.82
C GLY A 81 -5.20 -10.27 -0.41
N SER A 82 -5.77 -10.65 -1.54
CA SER A 82 -5.61 -9.94 -2.81
C SER A 82 -6.44 -8.65 -2.86
N PHE A 83 -5.88 -7.63 -3.47
CA PHE A 83 -6.55 -6.34 -3.67
C PHE A 83 -6.50 -5.93 -5.14
N LYS A 84 -7.67 -5.60 -5.69
CA LYS A 84 -7.80 -5.13 -7.07
C LYS A 84 -8.67 -3.90 -7.12
N LEU A 85 -8.11 -2.82 -7.65
CA LEU A 85 -8.81 -1.59 -7.95
C LEU A 85 -8.52 -1.20 -9.39
N VAL A 86 -9.52 -1.40 -10.27
CA VAL A 86 -9.49 -1.02 -11.68
C VAL A 86 -10.63 -0.01 -11.89
N GLN A 87 -10.27 1.24 -12.17
CA GLN A 87 -11.18 2.35 -11.98
C GLN A 87 -11.28 3.28 -13.18
N THR A 88 -12.51 3.64 -13.54
CA THR A 88 -12.82 4.57 -14.63
C THR A 88 -13.11 6.00 -14.17
N GLY A 89 -13.51 6.22 -12.91
CA GLY A 89 -13.65 7.53 -12.29
C GLY A 89 -12.48 7.86 -11.36
N ASP A 90 -12.57 8.91 -10.59
CA ASP A 90 -11.55 9.26 -9.60
C ASP A 90 -11.64 8.42 -8.32
N VAL A 91 -10.50 8.11 -7.73
CA VAL A 91 -10.41 7.44 -6.43
C VAL A 91 -9.71 8.34 -5.44
N LEU A 92 -10.33 8.53 -4.29
CA LEU A 92 -9.80 9.38 -3.23
C LEU A 92 -9.75 8.65 -1.89
N PHE A 93 -8.54 8.56 -1.34
CA PHE A 93 -8.31 8.20 0.05
C PHE A 93 -7.86 9.45 0.80
N GLU A 94 -8.74 10.02 1.63
CA GLU A 94 -8.50 11.32 2.26
C GLU A 94 -8.74 11.29 3.76
N ASN A 95 -7.78 11.79 4.54
CA ASN A 95 -7.91 12.00 5.99
C ASN A 95 -8.34 10.73 6.77
N ASN A 96 -7.98 9.55 6.30
CA ASN A 96 -8.24 8.33 7.04
C ASN A 96 -7.17 8.15 8.13
N VAL A 97 -7.56 7.70 9.32
CA VAL A 97 -6.69 7.71 10.49
C VAL A 97 -6.69 6.35 11.19
N THR A 98 -5.51 5.89 11.58
CA THR A 98 -5.35 4.76 12.50
C THR A 98 -4.48 5.15 13.69
N ASP A 99 -4.69 4.52 14.86
CA ASP A 99 -3.81 4.59 16.01
C ASP A 99 -2.76 3.46 16.06
N LYS A 100 -2.70 2.63 15.02
CA LYS A 100 -1.70 1.58 14.85
C LYS A 100 -0.55 2.07 13.96
N ASN A 101 0.64 1.53 14.15
CA ASN A 101 1.83 1.86 13.34
C ASN A 101 1.78 1.22 11.94
N THR A 102 0.64 1.28 11.26
CA THR A 102 0.42 0.61 9.96
C THR A 102 0.21 1.60 8.84
N ALA A 103 -1.03 1.93 8.51
CA ALA A 103 -1.34 2.90 7.45
C ALA A 103 -2.67 3.61 7.71
N GLY A 104 -2.76 4.87 7.34
CA GLY A 104 -4.00 5.63 7.44
C GLY A 104 -5.05 5.15 6.45
N ALA A 105 -4.68 4.91 5.19
CA ALA A 105 -5.63 4.49 4.16
C ALA A 105 -5.75 2.96 4.04
N ILE A 106 -4.74 2.27 3.55
CA ILE A 106 -4.83 0.83 3.27
C ILE A 106 -3.71 0.08 3.99
N TYR A 107 -4.08 -0.91 4.76
CA TYR A 107 -3.18 -1.88 5.35
C TYR A 107 -3.42 -3.26 4.74
N CYS A 108 -2.34 -3.87 4.28
CA CYS A 108 -2.31 -5.28 3.93
C CYS A 108 -1.35 -6.00 4.87
N GLY A 109 -1.89 -6.92 5.62
CA GLY A 109 -1.08 -7.75 6.51
C GLY A 109 -1.16 -9.20 6.13
N ASN A 110 -0.09 -9.92 6.37
CA ASN A 110 -0.11 -11.35 6.49
C ASN A 110 0.02 -11.71 7.96
N ASN A 111 -0.67 -12.75 8.37
CA ASN A 111 -0.55 -13.24 9.73
C ASN A 111 0.44 -14.37 9.82
N GLU A 112 1.01 -14.47 11.03
CA GLU A 112 1.95 -15.51 11.44
C GLU A 112 1.64 -16.87 10.80
N GLY A 113 2.54 -17.34 9.96
CA GLY A 113 2.56 -18.70 9.45
C GLY A 113 1.70 -19.02 8.23
N LYS A 114 1.13 -18.04 7.51
CA LYS A 114 0.21 -18.33 6.41
C LYS A 114 0.65 -17.73 5.08
N ARG A 115 0.40 -18.50 4.01
CA ARG A 115 0.76 -18.16 2.63
C ARG A 115 0.07 -16.86 2.20
N PHE A 116 0.85 -15.84 1.93
CA PHE A 116 0.40 -14.68 1.20
C PHE A 116 0.95 -14.76 -0.23
N GLY A 117 0.19 -15.36 -1.13
CA GLY A 117 0.39 -15.20 -2.56
C GLY A 117 -0.75 -14.33 -3.05
N GLY A 118 -0.62 -13.02 -2.89
CA GLY A 118 -1.65 -12.08 -3.29
C GLY A 118 -1.20 -11.26 -4.49
N GLN A 119 -2.16 -10.85 -5.29
CA GLN A 119 -1.97 -9.86 -6.33
C GLN A 119 -2.56 -8.54 -5.87
N TRP A 120 -1.76 -7.49 -5.94
CA TRP A 120 -2.18 -6.13 -5.64
C TRP A 120 -2.16 -5.31 -6.92
N LEU A 121 -3.30 -4.74 -7.24
CA LEU A 121 -3.46 -3.93 -8.43
C LEU A 121 -4.16 -2.62 -8.09
N LEU A 122 -3.46 -1.51 -8.33
CA LEU A 122 -4.03 -0.17 -8.44
C LEU A 122 -3.94 0.25 -9.91
N SER A 123 -5.09 0.49 -10.56
CA SER A 123 -5.13 0.87 -11.97
C SER A 123 -6.00 2.11 -12.18
N ALA A 124 -5.34 3.21 -12.52
CA ALA A 124 -5.95 4.48 -12.88
C ALA A 124 -6.26 4.50 -14.39
N ASP A 125 -7.42 3.96 -14.77
CA ASP A 125 -7.78 3.75 -16.17
C ASP A 125 -8.52 4.95 -16.78
N GLY A 126 -9.50 5.51 -16.09
CA GLY A 126 -10.29 6.63 -16.58
C GLY A 126 -10.18 7.89 -15.69
N GLY A 127 -9.90 7.71 -14.42
CA GLY A 127 -9.67 8.76 -13.42
C GLY A 127 -8.32 8.62 -12.73
N ASN A 128 -8.04 9.47 -11.77
CA ASN A 128 -6.83 9.43 -10.95
C ASN A 128 -7.08 8.68 -9.65
N ILE A 129 -6.01 8.12 -9.06
CA ILE A 129 -6.04 7.55 -7.72
C ILE A 129 -5.20 8.45 -6.82
N VAL A 130 -5.80 9.02 -5.77
CA VAL A 130 -5.14 10.01 -4.90
C VAL A 130 -5.21 9.58 -3.44
N PHE A 131 -4.05 9.61 -2.78
CA PHE A 131 -3.90 9.41 -1.35
C PHE A 131 -3.39 10.69 -0.71
N ARG A 132 -4.15 11.29 0.24
CA ARG A 132 -3.73 12.50 0.91
C ARG A 132 -4.26 12.62 2.34
N GLY A 133 -3.40 13.07 3.25
CA GLY A 133 -3.76 13.33 4.64
C GLY A 133 -4.11 12.06 5.43
N ASN A 134 -3.68 10.88 4.98
CA ASN A 134 -3.94 9.64 5.69
C ASN A 134 -2.91 9.47 6.80
N LEU A 135 -3.34 9.41 8.06
CA LEU A 135 -2.49 9.55 9.22
C LEU A 135 -2.39 8.26 10.05
N VAL A 136 -1.19 8.02 10.52
CA VAL A 136 -0.90 7.08 11.59
C VAL A 136 -0.66 7.87 12.88
N LYS A 137 -1.38 7.52 13.97
CA LYS A 137 -1.24 8.10 15.31
C LYS A 137 -0.77 7.02 16.29
N GLY A 138 0.41 6.50 16.05
CA GLY A 138 0.97 5.43 16.87
C GLY A 138 1.82 5.93 18.04
N SER A 139 2.46 5.00 18.74
CA SER A 139 3.38 5.31 19.84
C SER A 139 4.60 6.12 19.41
N SER A 140 4.97 6.06 18.13
CA SER A 140 6.09 6.82 17.54
C SER A 140 5.69 8.23 17.09
N GLY A 141 4.48 8.68 17.40
CA GLY A 141 3.99 10.00 17.00
C GLY A 141 2.91 9.94 15.91
N VAL A 142 2.69 11.10 15.27
CA VAL A 142 1.71 11.24 14.19
C VAL A 142 2.46 11.50 12.88
N PHE A 143 2.23 10.68 11.86
CA PHE A 143 2.84 10.87 10.54
C PHE A 143 1.87 10.45 9.42
N ALA A 144 2.10 10.95 8.21
CA ALA A 144 1.30 10.62 7.05
C ALA A 144 1.78 9.32 6.42
N ARG A 145 0.90 8.34 6.29
CA ARG A 145 1.16 7.08 5.59
C ARG A 145 -0.09 6.57 4.90
N ALA A 146 -0.04 6.49 3.57
CA ALA A 146 -1.15 5.99 2.76
C ALA A 146 -1.24 4.46 2.84
N LEU A 147 -0.17 3.79 2.49
CA LEU A 147 -0.13 2.34 2.39
C LEU A 147 0.85 1.74 3.41
N GLY A 148 0.45 0.63 4.02
CA GLY A 148 1.31 -0.29 4.74
C GLY A 148 1.06 -1.70 4.24
N ILE A 149 2.07 -2.31 3.60
CA ILE A 149 2.00 -3.66 3.08
C ILE A 149 3.11 -4.46 3.75
N PHE A 150 2.71 -5.50 4.48
CA PHE A 150 3.62 -6.36 5.20
C PHE A 150 3.55 -7.76 4.61
N ALA A 151 4.55 -8.11 3.78
CA ALA A 151 4.67 -9.42 3.17
C ALA A 151 5.43 -10.36 4.12
N TYR A 152 4.69 -11.11 4.91
CA TYR A 152 5.26 -12.15 5.74
C TYR A 152 5.28 -13.49 4.99
N ALA A 153 6.44 -14.16 4.89
CA ALA A 153 6.47 -15.58 4.60
C ALA A 153 6.36 -16.36 5.91
N PRO A 154 5.62 -17.45 5.93
CA PRO A 154 5.62 -18.35 7.07
C PRO A 154 6.98 -19.05 7.15
N GLU A 155 7.84 -18.64 8.03
CA GLU A 155 9.13 -19.31 8.27
C GLU A 155 9.06 -20.46 9.26
N ASN A 156 8.02 -20.50 10.05
CA ASN A 156 7.84 -21.55 11.03
C ASN A 156 6.49 -22.22 10.84
N ASP A 157 6.38 -23.02 9.78
CA ASP A 157 5.50 -24.15 9.87
C ASP A 157 6.17 -25.14 10.85
N TYR A 158 5.62 -25.26 12.06
CA TYR A 158 6.03 -26.26 13.04
C TYR A 158 5.94 -27.70 12.50
N THR A 159 5.45 -27.88 11.29
CA THR A 159 5.34 -29.13 10.57
C THR A 159 6.53 -29.45 9.67
N GLY A 160 7.52 -28.54 9.56
CA GLY A 160 8.75 -28.79 8.80
C GLY A 160 8.58 -28.80 7.28
N ILE A 161 7.46 -28.34 6.76
CA ILE A 161 7.24 -28.20 5.31
C ILE A 161 7.61 -26.77 4.92
N SER A 162 8.80 -26.59 4.35
CA SER A 162 9.17 -25.34 3.70
C SER A 162 8.24 -25.10 2.51
N GLN A 163 7.28 -24.20 2.67
CA GLN A 163 6.41 -23.80 1.57
C GLN A 163 7.13 -22.76 0.71
N PRO A 164 7.04 -22.85 -0.61
CA PRO A 164 7.58 -21.81 -1.47
C PRO A 164 6.90 -20.49 -1.12
N ASN A 165 7.71 -19.47 -0.90
CA ASN A 165 7.27 -18.11 -0.62
C ASN A 165 6.25 -17.68 -1.67
N GLY A 166 5.04 -17.32 -1.25
CA GLY A 166 4.09 -16.70 -2.14
C GLY A 166 4.67 -15.36 -2.59
N ASN A 167 5.00 -15.23 -3.86
CA ASN A 167 5.50 -13.98 -4.41
C ASN A 167 4.36 -12.96 -4.40
N LEU A 168 4.45 -11.99 -3.50
CA LEU A 168 3.58 -10.82 -3.58
C LEU A 168 3.97 -10.02 -4.83
N THR A 169 3.01 -9.86 -5.72
CA THR A 169 3.16 -9.00 -6.89
C THR A 169 2.25 -7.79 -6.74
N MET A 170 2.83 -6.62 -6.85
CA MET A 170 2.12 -5.34 -6.79
C MET A 170 2.23 -4.65 -8.15
N ASP A 171 1.11 -4.17 -8.65
CA ASP A 171 1.03 -3.42 -9.89
C ASP A 171 0.40 -2.05 -9.65
N PHE A 172 1.14 -0.98 -9.92
CA PHE A 172 0.62 0.37 -9.99
C PHE A 172 0.62 0.80 -11.45
N ARG A 173 -0.57 0.96 -12.03
CA ARG A 173 -0.75 1.25 -13.46
C ARG A 173 -1.55 2.53 -13.64
N ALA A 174 -1.09 3.39 -14.51
CA ALA A 174 -1.83 4.58 -14.91
C ALA A 174 -1.86 4.68 -16.43
N GLN A 175 -3.02 4.87 -17.01
CA GLN A 175 -3.15 5.14 -18.45
C GLN A 175 -2.54 6.50 -18.78
N ALA A 176 -2.23 6.73 -20.04
CA ALA A 176 -1.71 7.99 -20.52
C ALA A 176 -2.61 9.18 -20.10
N GLY A 177 -2.03 10.18 -19.47
CA GLY A 177 -2.75 11.33 -18.93
C GLY A 177 -3.44 11.08 -17.57
N ARG A 178 -3.25 9.92 -16.95
CA ARG A 178 -3.74 9.60 -15.61
C ARG A 178 -2.60 9.44 -14.63
N GLU A 179 -2.94 9.57 -13.32
CA GLU A 179 -1.95 9.49 -12.26
C GLU A 179 -2.43 8.65 -11.08
N ILE A 180 -1.48 7.95 -10.45
CA ILE A 180 -1.61 7.48 -9.07
C ILE A 180 -0.72 8.39 -8.23
N VAL A 181 -1.30 9.14 -7.29
CA VAL A 181 -0.59 10.16 -6.51
C VAL A 181 -0.62 9.82 -5.03
N PHE A 182 0.55 9.70 -4.44
CA PHE A 182 0.73 9.56 -3.02
C PHE A 182 1.32 10.86 -2.47
N TYR A 183 0.52 11.63 -1.74
CA TYR A 183 0.98 12.76 -0.94
C TYR A 183 1.48 12.33 0.44
N ASP A 184 1.13 11.13 0.84
CA ASP A 184 1.52 10.49 2.10
C ASP A 184 2.60 9.43 1.82
N GLY A 185 3.39 9.10 2.83
CA GLY A 185 4.37 8.02 2.74
C GLY A 185 3.76 6.64 2.47
N ILE A 186 4.56 5.73 2.03
CA ILE A 186 4.21 4.31 1.94
C ILE A 186 5.29 3.44 2.60
N ASP A 187 4.88 2.28 3.08
CA ASP A 187 5.76 1.33 3.75
C ASP A 187 5.43 -0.08 3.26
N ILE A 188 6.37 -0.68 2.53
CA ILE A 188 6.30 -2.07 2.10
C ILE A 188 7.45 -2.80 2.78
N GLU A 189 7.11 -3.63 3.75
CA GLU A 189 8.06 -4.46 4.46
C GLU A 189 7.95 -5.91 4.02
N SER A 190 9.09 -6.56 3.83
CA SER A 190 9.19 -8.00 3.57
C SER A 190 10.01 -8.65 4.67
N ILE A 191 9.48 -9.74 5.23
CA ILE A 191 10.24 -10.61 6.11
C ILE A 191 10.64 -11.91 5.41
N THR A 192 10.54 -11.95 4.08
CA THR A 192 10.97 -13.09 3.27
C THR A 192 12.36 -12.86 2.72
N VAL A 193 13.12 -13.94 2.48
CA VAL A 193 14.42 -13.83 1.80
C VAL A 193 14.24 -13.31 0.40
N ALA A 194 13.27 -13.87 -0.35
CA ALA A 194 12.92 -13.39 -1.68
C ALA A 194 12.09 -12.10 -1.60
N MET A 195 12.52 -11.06 -2.30
CA MET A 195 11.83 -9.79 -2.34
C MET A 195 10.52 -9.87 -3.14
N PRO A 196 9.43 -9.26 -2.66
CA PRO A 196 8.26 -8.99 -3.49
C PRO A 196 8.63 -8.08 -4.67
N THR A 197 7.76 -7.95 -5.66
CA THR A 197 8.01 -7.08 -6.80
C THR A 197 6.90 -6.07 -6.97
N LEU A 198 7.28 -4.79 -7.05
CA LEU A 198 6.41 -3.68 -7.45
C LEU A 198 6.68 -3.34 -8.91
N HIS A 199 5.67 -3.51 -9.73
CA HIS A 199 5.68 -3.11 -11.12
C HIS A 199 5.00 -1.74 -11.28
N ILE A 200 5.64 -0.82 -11.98
CA ILE A 200 5.10 0.48 -12.35
C ILE A 200 4.79 0.45 -13.85
N ASN A 201 3.50 0.60 -14.19
CA ASN A 201 3.01 0.62 -15.56
C ASN A 201 3.35 -0.64 -16.37
N ARG A 202 3.32 -1.81 -15.72
CA ARG A 202 3.51 -3.09 -16.40
C ARG A 202 2.37 -3.36 -17.38
N ILE A 203 2.74 -3.76 -18.59
CA ILE A 203 1.79 -4.31 -19.55
C ILE A 203 1.36 -5.70 -19.07
N PRO A 204 0.08 -5.94 -18.78
CA PRO A 204 -0.37 -7.24 -18.32
C PRO A 204 -0.14 -8.33 -19.38
N ALA A 205 0.20 -9.54 -18.94
CA ALA A 205 0.37 -10.68 -19.85
C ALA A 205 -0.96 -11.14 -20.45
N ASP A 206 -2.06 -10.94 -19.73
CA ASP A 206 -3.41 -11.11 -20.22
C ASP A 206 -4.14 -9.76 -20.22
N TRP A 207 -5.04 -9.62 -21.16
CA TRP A 207 -5.86 -8.41 -21.34
C TRP A 207 -7.30 -8.63 -20.83
N ALA A 208 -7.53 -9.68 -20.03
CA ALA A 208 -8.87 -10.06 -19.60
C ALA A 208 -9.56 -8.93 -18.82
N ASP A 209 -8.79 -8.23 -17.99
CA ASP A 209 -9.29 -7.08 -17.21
C ASP A 209 -9.67 -5.87 -18.09
N TYR A 210 -9.23 -5.85 -19.34
CA TYR A 210 -9.42 -4.76 -20.31
C TYR A 210 -10.21 -5.21 -21.53
N GLY A 211 -11.02 -6.27 -21.39
CA GLY A 211 -11.83 -6.79 -22.49
C GLY A 211 -11.01 -7.35 -23.65
N GLY A 212 -9.76 -7.77 -23.41
CA GLY A 212 -8.87 -8.29 -24.43
C GLY A 212 -8.22 -7.22 -25.32
N ILE A 213 -8.35 -5.94 -24.99
CA ILE A 213 -7.80 -4.83 -25.77
C ILE A 213 -6.45 -4.42 -25.15
N PRO A 214 -5.35 -4.34 -25.92
CA PRO A 214 -4.09 -3.81 -25.46
C PRO A 214 -4.22 -2.37 -24.96
N VAL A 215 -3.76 -2.12 -23.74
CA VAL A 215 -3.79 -0.81 -23.09
C VAL A 215 -2.35 -0.38 -22.80
N GLU A 216 -2.00 0.85 -23.17
CA GLU A 216 -0.72 1.44 -22.84
C GLU A 216 -0.80 2.14 -21.49
N PHE A 217 0.04 1.72 -20.55
CA PHE A 217 0.20 2.39 -19.27
C PHE A 217 1.34 3.41 -19.36
N GLY A 218 1.03 4.55 -20.01
CA GLY A 218 1.97 5.68 -20.19
C GLY A 218 1.77 6.82 -19.19
N GLY A 219 0.95 6.61 -18.16
CA GLY A 219 0.68 7.63 -17.15
C GLY A 219 1.74 7.71 -16.05
N THR A 220 1.39 8.37 -14.95
CA THR A 220 2.35 8.72 -13.89
C THR A 220 2.01 8.03 -12.58
N VAL A 221 3.00 7.44 -11.93
CA VAL A 221 2.96 7.12 -10.50
C VAL A 221 3.82 8.16 -9.79
N ARG A 222 3.21 8.93 -8.90
CA ARG A 222 3.82 10.09 -8.24
C ARG A 222 3.86 9.91 -6.74
N PHE A 223 5.04 10.10 -6.16
CA PHE A 223 5.22 10.27 -4.73
C PHE A 223 5.56 11.73 -4.45
N SER A 224 4.66 12.44 -3.77
CA SER A 224 4.78 13.88 -3.57
C SER A 224 4.69 14.25 -2.10
N GLY A 225 5.70 14.92 -1.59
CA GLY A 225 5.73 15.48 -0.23
C GLY A 225 5.03 16.83 -0.08
N ALA A 226 4.39 17.35 -1.13
CA ALA A 226 3.90 18.72 -1.18
C ALA A 226 2.87 19.09 -0.08
N LEU A 227 2.05 18.13 0.35
CA LEU A 227 1.01 18.39 1.35
C LEU A 227 1.37 17.91 2.76
N THR A 228 2.52 17.24 2.95
CA THR A 228 2.88 16.65 4.23
C THR A 228 2.88 17.68 5.35
N GLU A 229 3.53 18.81 5.17
CA GLU A 229 3.63 19.86 6.19
C GLU A 229 2.29 20.54 6.49
N SER A 230 1.40 20.64 5.51
CA SER A 230 0.08 21.24 5.71
C SER A 230 -0.86 20.34 6.51
N PHE A 231 -0.64 19.02 6.47
CA PHE A 231 -1.42 18.05 7.25
C PHE A 231 -0.82 17.75 8.62
N LEU A 232 0.48 17.96 8.79
CA LEU A 232 1.17 17.72 10.05
C LEU A 232 1.28 18.99 10.85
N VAL A 233 0.21 19.34 11.56
CA VAL A 233 0.26 20.43 12.53
C VAL A 233 1.22 20.07 13.66
N ARG A 234 2.10 21.01 14.04
CA ARG A 234 3.00 20.82 15.18
C ARG A 234 2.18 20.60 16.46
N ASN A 235 2.57 19.60 17.24
CA ASN A 235 1.94 19.36 18.53
C ASN A 235 2.40 20.41 19.55
N ASP A 236 1.53 20.74 20.51
CA ASP A 236 1.89 21.66 21.58
C ASP A 236 3.08 21.08 22.38
N GLY A 237 4.16 21.87 22.49
CA GLY A 237 5.38 21.47 23.20
C GLY A 237 6.33 20.57 22.41
N GLU A 238 6.03 20.24 21.16
CA GLU A 238 6.92 19.46 20.31
C GLU A 238 8.17 20.26 19.94
N SER A 239 9.35 19.64 20.08
CA SER A 239 10.61 20.26 19.67
C SER A 239 10.72 20.38 18.14
N ASP A 240 11.61 21.25 17.66
CA ASP A 240 11.89 21.38 16.22
C ASP A 240 12.44 20.07 15.64
N GLY A 241 13.22 19.32 16.42
CA GLY A 241 13.77 18.02 16.00
C GLY A 241 12.68 16.97 15.83
N ASP A 242 11.79 16.82 16.80
CA ASP A 242 10.70 15.82 16.75
C ASP A 242 9.74 16.13 15.59
N TYR A 243 9.43 17.41 15.36
CA TYR A 243 8.60 17.82 14.23
C TYR A 243 9.28 17.49 12.90
N ALA A 244 10.57 17.79 12.74
CA ALA A 244 11.31 17.49 11.51
C ALA A 244 11.36 15.98 11.25
N GLU A 245 11.57 15.16 12.28
CA GLU A 245 11.55 13.69 12.16
C GLU A 245 10.20 13.16 11.71
N ARG A 246 9.10 13.70 12.24
CA ARG A 246 7.74 13.34 11.80
C ARG A 246 7.47 13.71 10.35
N VAL A 247 7.91 14.88 9.90
CA VAL A 247 7.79 15.32 8.51
C VAL A 247 8.59 14.41 7.59
N GLU A 248 9.83 14.07 7.98
CA GLU A 248 10.67 13.14 7.24
C GLU A 248 10.03 11.74 7.15
N ALA A 249 9.52 11.21 8.26
CA ALA A 249 8.82 9.92 8.27
C ALA A 249 7.59 9.92 7.35
N SER A 250 6.91 11.05 7.22
CA SER A 250 5.74 11.22 6.34
C SER A 250 6.10 11.32 4.85
N ARG A 251 7.33 11.71 4.54
CA ARG A 251 7.87 11.78 3.18
C ARG A 251 8.64 10.51 2.78
N ARG A 252 8.63 9.50 3.63
CA ARG A 252 9.35 8.27 3.36
C ARG A 252 8.51 7.31 2.54
N VAL A 253 9.09 6.87 1.44
CA VAL A 253 8.62 5.75 0.61
C VAL A 253 9.58 4.59 0.87
N LYS A 254 9.25 3.71 1.82
CA LYS A 254 10.04 2.54 2.14
C LYS A 254 9.54 1.35 1.34
N LEU A 255 10.41 0.76 0.52
CA LEU A 255 10.07 -0.34 -0.36
C LEU A 255 11.10 -1.47 -0.23
N GLU A 256 10.82 -2.44 0.63
CA GLU A 256 11.56 -3.71 0.67
C GLU A 256 11.04 -4.64 -0.44
N SER A 257 11.28 -4.25 -1.69
CA SER A 257 10.78 -4.94 -2.87
C SER A 257 11.65 -4.63 -4.09
N ASN A 258 11.66 -5.53 -5.08
CA ASN A 258 12.12 -5.15 -6.41
C ASN A 258 11.17 -4.09 -6.99
N ILE A 259 11.70 -3.08 -7.68
CA ILE A 259 10.93 -2.05 -8.35
C ILE A 259 11.28 -2.11 -9.84
N ILE A 260 10.27 -2.28 -10.69
CA ILE A 260 10.45 -2.33 -12.14
C ILE A 260 9.54 -1.28 -12.76
N VAL A 261 10.14 -0.26 -13.37
CA VAL A 261 9.42 0.80 -14.09
C VAL A 261 9.40 0.44 -15.58
N GLU A 262 8.29 -0.13 -16.04
CA GLU A 262 8.18 -0.73 -17.37
C GLU A 262 7.60 0.23 -18.41
N GLY A 263 6.95 1.31 -17.97
CA GLY A 263 6.38 2.32 -18.86
C GLY A 263 6.03 3.60 -18.11
N GLY A 264 5.64 4.65 -18.85
CA GLY A 264 5.22 5.91 -18.27
C GLY A 264 6.26 6.56 -17.36
N ARG A 265 5.84 7.13 -16.26
CA ARG A 265 6.70 7.95 -15.39
C ARG A 265 6.56 7.56 -13.92
N LEU A 266 7.68 7.41 -13.24
CA LEU A 266 7.78 7.42 -11.78
C LEU A 266 8.32 8.79 -11.35
N VAL A 267 7.58 9.52 -10.54
CA VAL A 267 7.94 10.88 -10.12
C VAL A 267 8.13 10.93 -8.62
N LEU A 268 9.26 11.48 -8.17
CA LEU A 268 9.57 11.78 -6.78
C LEU A 268 9.75 13.30 -6.63
N GLU A 269 8.96 13.95 -5.78
CA GLU A 269 9.01 15.39 -5.63
C GLU A 269 8.77 15.88 -4.20
N TYR A 270 9.12 17.15 -3.94
CA TYR A 270 8.94 17.83 -2.67
C TYR A 270 9.54 17.08 -1.46
N GLY A 271 10.76 16.63 -1.61
CA GLY A 271 11.52 15.99 -0.53
C GLY A 271 11.10 14.55 -0.22
N MET A 272 10.37 13.88 -1.11
CA MET A 272 10.12 12.46 -0.94
C MET A 272 11.41 11.66 -1.03
N ASN A 273 11.59 10.74 -0.09
CA ASN A 273 12.75 9.85 -0.03
C ASN A 273 12.28 8.41 -0.30
N LEU A 274 12.73 7.85 -1.42
CA LEU A 274 12.51 6.45 -1.76
C LEU A 274 13.67 5.62 -1.20
N ALA A 275 13.40 4.84 -0.17
CA ALA A 275 14.32 3.88 0.41
C ALA A 275 14.01 2.48 -0.13
N ASN A 276 14.85 2.01 -1.06
CA ASN A 276 14.77 0.67 -1.64
C ASN A 276 15.90 -0.18 -1.05
N GLU A 277 15.66 -0.69 0.13
CA GLU A 277 16.65 -1.33 0.98
C GLU A 277 16.12 -2.68 1.48
N SER A 278 17.03 -3.60 1.75
CA SER A 278 16.75 -4.85 2.45
C SER A 278 17.42 -4.87 3.81
N GLY A 279 16.88 -5.70 4.67
CA GLY A 279 17.46 -5.97 6.00
C GLY A 279 17.89 -7.42 6.13
N ASP A 280 17.94 -7.87 7.37
CA ASP A 280 18.10 -9.28 7.71
C ASP A 280 16.76 -9.82 8.21
N VAL A 281 16.44 -11.02 7.82
CA VAL A 281 15.25 -11.74 8.28
C VAL A 281 15.63 -12.93 9.14
N TRP A 282 14.72 -13.31 10.02
CA TRP A 282 14.91 -14.48 10.85
C TRP A 282 14.38 -15.73 10.12
N GLN A 283 15.24 -16.76 9.98
CA GLN A 283 14.85 -18.09 9.53
C GLN A 283 15.07 -19.07 10.70
N GLY A 284 13.99 -19.42 11.37
CA GLY A 284 14.05 -20.19 12.61
C GLY A 284 14.86 -19.48 13.67
N SER A 285 16.01 -20.02 14.07
CA SER A 285 16.94 -19.40 15.05
C SER A 285 18.09 -18.62 14.42
N SER A 286 18.16 -18.53 13.10
CA SER A 286 19.25 -17.90 12.36
C SER A 286 18.81 -16.59 11.72
N ARG A 287 19.70 -15.60 11.72
CA ARG A 287 19.52 -14.38 10.96
C ARG A 287 20.11 -14.56 9.57
N VAL A 288 19.33 -14.26 8.55
CA VAL A 288 19.70 -14.44 7.14
C VAL A 288 19.54 -13.10 6.43
N GLU A 289 20.52 -12.72 5.64
CA GLU A 289 20.46 -11.53 4.80
C GLU A 289 19.40 -11.72 3.71
N GLN A 290 18.53 -10.73 3.52
CA GLN A 290 17.59 -10.72 2.41
C GLN A 290 18.30 -10.51 1.08
N ASP A 291 17.65 -10.94 -0.01
CA ASP A 291 18.07 -10.57 -1.35
C ASP A 291 18.09 -9.04 -1.50
N LYS A 292 19.11 -8.52 -2.17
CA LYS A 292 19.20 -7.08 -2.42
C LYS A 292 18.13 -6.66 -3.42
N PRO A 293 17.26 -5.70 -3.05
CA PRO A 293 16.21 -5.25 -3.96
C PRO A 293 16.83 -4.53 -5.16
N VAL A 294 16.21 -4.76 -6.31
CA VAL A 294 16.61 -4.18 -7.59
C VAL A 294 15.69 -3.02 -7.92
N PHE A 295 16.27 -1.88 -8.31
CA PHE A 295 15.57 -0.79 -8.96
C PHE A 295 15.89 -0.80 -10.45
N ASN A 296 14.91 -1.12 -11.29
CA ASN A 296 15.10 -1.32 -12.75
C ASN A 296 14.22 -0.35 -13.56
N LEU A 297 14.85 0.41 -14.46
CA LEU A 297 14.16 1.27 -15.43
C LEU A 297 14.02 0.54 -16.78
N ALA A 298 13.11 -0.43 -16.83
CA ALA A 298 12.93 -1.34 -17.97
C ALA A 298 12.14 -0.72 -19.16
N GLY A 299 12.01 0.59 -19.23
CA GLY A 299 11.30 1.29 -20.31
C GLY A 299 10.56 2.54 -19.86
N GLY A 300 10.42 2.73 -18.54
CA GLY A 300 9.83 3.93 -17.96
C GLY A 300 10.84 5.06 -17.74
N VAL A 301 10.33 6.18 -17.26
CA VAL A 301 11.11 7.39 -16.94
C VAL A 301 11.05 7.66 -15.44
N LEU A 302 12.21 7.93 -14.84
CA LEU A 302 12.31 8.43 -13.47
C LEU A 302 12.51 9.94 -13.51
N GLU A 303 11.66 10.69 -12.80
CA GLU A 303 11.80 12.12 -12.59
C GLU A 303 11.95 12.43 -11.10
N MET A 304 12.92 13.25 -10.77
CA MET A 304 13.20 13.66 -9.40
C MET A 304 13.29 15.17 -9.31
N THR A 305 12.61 15.77 -8.34
CA THR A 305 12.62 17.22 -8.13
C THR A 305 12.79 17.58 -6.65
N SER A 306 13.23 18.83 -6.42
CA SER A 306 13.14 19.52 -5.11
C SER A 306 13.51 18.68 -3.88
N GLY A 307 14.78 18.30 -3.77
CA GLY A 307 15.30 17.64 -2.57
C GLY A 307 14.88 16.18 -2.40
N SER A 308 14.21 15.60 -3.40
CA SER A 308 13.89 14.18 -3.40
C SER A 308 15.13 13.31 -3.59
N SER A 309 15.11 12.13 -3.04
CA SER A 309 16.24 11.20 -3.07
C SER A 309 15.80 9.75 -3.29
N ILE A 310 16.71 8.95 -3.80
CA ILE A 310 16.60 7.49 -3.86
C ILE A 310 17.81 6.90 -3.17
N SER A 311 17.55 6.01 -2.21
CA SER A 311 18.53 5.09 -1.68
C SER A 311 18.18 3.69 -2.18
N ALA A 312 18.99 3.13 -3.08
CA ALA A 312 18.77 1.82 -3.65
C ALA A 312 20.07 1.00 -3.57
N GLN A 313 19.93 -0.27 -3.19
CA GLN A 313 21.10 -1.15 -3.07
C GLN A 313 21.61 -1.64 -4.43
N GLN A 314 20.74 -1.73 -5.42
CA GLN A 314 21.09 -2.14 -6.77
C GLN A 314 20.24 -1.39 -7.80
N VAL A 315 20.87 -0.80 -8.81
CA VAL A 315 20.19 -0.10 -9.92
C VAL A 315 20.60 -0.74 -11.23
N ILE A 316 19.63 -1.02 -12.10
CA ILE A 316 19.83 -1.61 -13.44
C ILE A 316 19.12 -0.77 -14.50
#